data_7329451488c3f7dc887d2f0f67eace50
#
_entry.id   7329451488c3f7dc887d2f0f67eace50
#
_cell.length_a   1.000
_cell.length_b   1.000
_cell.length_c   1.000
_cell.angle_alpha   90.00
_cell.angle_beta   90.00
_cell.angle_gamma   90.00
#
_symmetry.space_group_name_H-M   'P 1'
#
loop_
_entity.id
_entity.type
_entity.pdbx_description
1 polymer ?
#
loop_
_entity_poly.entity_id
_entity_poly.type
_entity_poly.pdbx_seq_one_letter_code
_entity_poly.pdbx_strand_id
1 'polypeptide(L)'
;MKINSNITIREVKTDDDLKEFVMFPHKLYKDSKYWVAPIIKEELEVLNKKINPVFKNAKAHYFLAFINGEIVGRIAALINWVEVNDLKKKKVRFGWFDFIDNKEVSKSLLNEVIKIGNDNNLEFIEGPVGFSNMDKAGMLIKGFEKKNTMITLYNHSYYQDHMIAHGYKKLAEWVEYELKIANYEDSPEKVKKFSDLILKRYKLKKLNFTKTEQIVPYVDQMFYLLGKTYDKLQTFVPIQDYQIDYYKNRFLKYINPGFIKCVTDENDELVAFAITMPSFSNALKKINGKVDFLGKLRLLHAKNFNHKGSLYLIGVRPDFQNKGVIAILFN
;
A
#
# COMPACT_ATOMS: atom_id res chain seq x y z
N MET A 1 9.30 33.13 23.41
CA MET A 1 10.32 33.37 22.36
C MET A 1 10.00 32.45 21.17
N LYS A 2 9.54 33.01 20.04
CA LYS A 2 9.50 32.26 18.78
C LYS A 2 10.94 32.09 18.33
N ILE A 3 11.51 30.93 18.53
CA ILE A 3 12.76 30.55 17.88
C ILE A 3 12.43 30.52 16.39
N ASN A 4 12.86 31.54 15.67
CA ASN A 4 12.84 31.54 14.20
C ASN A 4 13.87 30.52 13.76
N SER A 5 13.54 29.24 13.86
CA SER A 5 14.36 28.15 13.35
C SER A 5 14.30 28.22 11.83
N ASN A 6 15.43 28.58 11.21
CA ASN A 6 15.54 28.69 9.77
C ASN A 6 15.34 27.29 9.16
N ILE A 7 14.14 27.05 8.61
CA ILE A 7 13.81 25.80 7.94
C ILE A 7 14.40 25.87 6.54
N THR A 8 15.22 24.91 6.20
CA THR A 8 15.75 24.74 4.84
C THR A 8 15.21 23.47 4.21
N ILE A 9 14.84 23.54 2.93
CA ILE A 9 14.39 22.39 2.16
C ILE A 9 15.47 22.03 1.14
N ARG A 10 15.80 20.72 1.07
CA ARG A 10 16.77 20.18 0.12
C ARG A 10 16.12 19.08 -0.69
N GLU A 11 16.25 19.15 -2.01
CA GLU A 11 15.85 18.07 -2.90
C GLU A 11 16.89 16.93 -2.84
N VAL A 12 16.41 15.71 -2.76
CA VAL A 12 17.21 14.48 -2.81
C VAL A 12 17.74 14.27 -4.22
N LYS A 13 19.05 14.24 -4.37
CA LYS A 13 19.73 14.11 -5.69
C LYS A 13 20.64 12.91 -5.79
N THR A 14 21.16 12.44 -4.67
CA THR A 14 22.11 11.33 -4.59
C THR A 14 21.49 10.10 -3.93
N ASP A 15 22.15 8.95 -4.07
CA ASP A 15 21.74 7.72 -3.40
C ASP A 15 21.88 7.84 -1.87
N ASP A 16 22.84 8.62 -1.38
CA ASP A 16 23.01 8.90 0.05
C ASP A 16 21.87 9.78 0.56
N ASP A 17 21.47 10.83 -0.16
CA ASP A 17 20.27 11.62 0.18
C ASP A 17 19.02 10.75 0.19
N LEU A 18 18.87 9.81 -0.77
CA LEU A 18 17.74 8.89 -0.81
C LEU A 18 17.73 7.96 0.40
N LYS A 19 18.89 7.53 0.84
CA LYS A 19 19.03 6.73 2.06
C LYS A 19 18.64 7.53 3.32
N GLU A 20 19.07 8.79 3.42
CA GLU A 20 18.63 9.71 4.49
C GLU A 20 17.10 9.87 4.47
N PHE A 21 16.51 10.06 3.28
CA PHE A 21 15.07 10.17 3.09
C PHE A 21 14.34 8.92 3.60
N VAL A 22 14.80 7.72 3.24
CA VAL A 22 14.20 6.45 3.67
C VAL A 22 14.40 6.22 5.18
N MET A 23 15.54 6.67 5.74
CA MET A 23 15.86 6.45 7.15
C MET A 23 15.19 7.42 8.11
N PHE A 24 14.70 8.57 7.65
CA PHE A 24 14.09 9.58 8.54
C PHE A 24 12.97 9.03 9.44
N PRO A 25 11.99 8.22 8.96
CA PRO A 25 10.94 7.65 9.85
C PRO A 25 11.49 6.75 10.94
N HIS A 26 12.63 6.08 10.70
CA HIS A 26 13.26 5.25 11.73
C HIS A 26 13.75 6.09 12.93
N LYS A 27 14.14 7.35 12.68
CA LYS A 27 14.47 8.33 13.73
C LYS A 27 13.18 8.88 14.36
N LEU A 28 12.20 9.28 13.55
CA LEU A 28 10.96 9.90 13.99
C LEU A 28 10.11 8.97 14.87
N TYR A 29 10.01 7.70 14.51
CA TYR A 29 9.18 6.70 15.21
C TYR A 29 9.97 5.72 16.08
N LYS A 30 11.23 6.04 16.45
CA LYS A 30 12.13 5.14 17.18
C LYS A 30 11.52 4.60 18.49
N ASP A 31 10.77 5.43 19.21
CA ASP A 31 10.16 5.12 20.50
C ASP A 31 8.72 4.61 20.36
N SER A 32 8.16 4.55 19.15
CA SER A 32 6.82 4.06 18.93
C SER A 32 6.72 2.54 19.12
N LYS A 33 5.81 2.10 19.97
CA LYS A 33 5.47 0.68 20.17
C LYS A 33 4.68 0.11 18.99
N TYR A 34 4.05 0.96 18.21
CA TYR A 34 3.03 0.59 17.22
C TYR A 34 3.51 0.73 15.78
N TRP A 35 4.46 1.64 15.52
CA TRP A 35 5.03 1.77 14.18
C TRP A 35 5.79 0.51 13.75
N VAL A 36 5.46 -0.02 12.59
CA VAL A 36 6.13 -1.16 11.95
C VAL A 36 6.91 -0.63 10.77
N ALA A 37 8.24 -0.69 10.88
CA ALA A 37 9.15 -0.21 9.87
C ALA A 37 9.01 -1.01 8.56
N PRO A 38 8.98 -0.34 7.39
CA PRO A 38 9.12 -1.01 6.11
C PRO A 38 10.54 -1.60 5.97
N ILE A 39 10.70 -2.54 5.04
CA ILE A 39 12.02 -3.07 4.70
C ILE A 39 12.79 -2.01 3.93
N ILE A 40 13.90 -1.53 4.48
CA ILE A 40 14.70 -0.41 3.94
C ILE A 40 15.09 -0.65 2.48
N LYS A 41 15.56 -1.86 2.15
CA LYS A 41 15.94 -2.21 0.79
C LYS A 41 14.77 -2.07 -0.19
N GLU A 42 13.57 -2.50 0.21
CA GLU A 42 12.37 -2.41 -0.64
C GLU A 42 11.89 -0.96 -0.81
N GLU A 43 11.99 -0.13 0.24
CA GLU A 43 11.68 1.31 0.11
C GLU A 43 12.64 2.00 -0.85
N LEU A 44 13.96 1.69 -0.74
CA LEU A 44 14.95 2.21 -1.68
C LEU A 44 14.66 1.78 -3.12
N GLU A 45 14.29 0.52 -3.36
CA GLU A 45 13.93 0.01 -4.68
C GLU A 45 12.67 0.70 -5.24
N VAL A 46 11.64 0.92 -4.42
CA VAL A 46 10.40 1.61 -4.82
C VAL A 46 10.66 3.04 -5.25
N LEU A 47 11.55 3.74 -4.55
CA LEU A 47 11.89 5.14 -4.83
C LEU A 47 12.99 5.32 -5.87
N ASN A 48 13.66 4.25 -6.27
CA ASN A 48 14.75 4.31 -7.24
C ASN A 48 14.23 4.42 -8.67
N LYS A 49 14.54 5.55 -9.31
CA LYS A 49 14.12 5.87 -10.68
C LYS A 49 14.67 4.91 -11.75
N LYS A 50 15.75 4.17 -11.44
CA LYS A 50 16.36 3.19 -12.36
C LYS A 50 15.78 1.79 -12.21
N ILE A 51 15.15 1.49 -11.07
CA ILE A 51 14.68 0.13 -10.73
C ILE A 51 13.17 0.02 -10.89
N ASN A 52 12.42 0.98 -10.38
CA ASN A 52 10.96 0.91 -10.39
C ASN A 52 10.41 1.30 -11.78
N PRO A 53 9.71 0.39 -12.47
CA PRO A 53 9.20 0.65 -13.81
C PRO A 53 8.09 1.72 -13.85
N VAL A 54 7.52 2.11 -12.72
CA VAL A 54 6.55 3.21 -12.66
C VAL A 54 7.10 4.49 -13.27
N PHE A 55 8.41 4.70 -13.20
CA PHE A 55 9.09 5.87 -13.75
C PHE A 55 9.12 5.96 -15.28
N LYS A 56 8.60 4.95 -15.99
CA LYS A 56 8.29 5.09 -17.42
C LYS A 56 7.17 6.10 -17.68
N ASN A 57 6.21 6.21 -16.75
CA ASN A 57 5.05 7.10 -16.83
C ASN A 57 4.83 7.93 -15.55
N ALA A 58 5.84 8.05 -14.70
CA ALA A 58 5.75 8.88 -13.51
C ALA A 58 7.02 9.72 -13.31
N LYS A 59 6.86 10.82 -12.61
CA LYS A 59 7.95 11.68 -12.16
C LYS A 59 7.84 11.85 -10.65
N ALA A 60 8.98 11.83 -9.97
CA ALA A 60 9.03 12.05 -8.54
C ALA A 60 10.14 13.02 -8.16
N HIS A 61 9.85 13.87 -7.18
CA HIS A 61 10.78 14.75 -6.48
C HIS A 61 10.69 14.43 -5.00
N TYR A 62 11.81 14.24 -4.35
CA TYR A 62 11.89 13.92 -2.92
C TYR A 62 12.55 15.08 -2.20
N PHE A 63 11.98 15.49 -1.08
CA PHE A 63 12.47 16.64 -0.33
C PHE A 63 12.69 16.28 1.14
N LEU A 64 13.77 16.80 1.71
CA LEU A 64 14.08 16.76 3.14
C LEU A 64 14.02 18.16 3.71
N ALA A 65 13.38 18.30 4.88
CA ALA A 65 13.36 19.53 5.65
C ALA A 65 14.39 19.48 6.78
N PHE A 66 15.10 20.57 7.00
CA PHE A 66 16.15 20.68 8.01
C PHE A 66 15.88 21.87 8.93
N ILE A 67 16.23 21.71 10.22
CA ILE A 67 16.37 22.77 11.21
C ILE A 67 17.75 22.58 11.85
N ASN A 68 18.58 23.61 11.83
CA ASN A 68 19.94 23.58 12.39
C ASN A 68 20.80 22.37 11.90
N GLY A 69 20.64 21.98 10.64
CA GLY A 69 21.34 20.86 10.04
C GLY A 69 20.73 19.46 10.33
N GLU A 70 19.73 19.36 11.20
CA GLU A 70 19.04 18.11 11.51
C GLU A 70 17.83 17.89 10.61
N ILE A 71 17.65 16.68 10.08
CA ILE A 71 16.46 16.32 9.31
C ILE A 71 15.25 16.28 10.25
N VAL A 72 14.21 17.06 9.90
CA VAL A 72 12.98 17.21 10.68
C VAL A 72 11.72 16.84 9.90
N GLY A 73 11.85 16.56 8.60
CA GLY A 73 10.73 16.11 7.78
C GLY A 73 11.15 15.64 6.40
N ARG A 74 10.25 14.92 5.75
CA ARG A 74 10.39 14.45 4.36
C ARG A 74 9.06 14.48 3.64
N ILE A 75 9.08 14.62 2.32
CA ILE A 75 7.93 14.49 1.43
C ILE A 75 8.36 14.05 0.04
N ALA A 76 7.52 13.26 -0.63
CA ALA A 76 7.64 12.97 -2.06
C ALA A 76 6.54 13.69 -2.82
N ALA A 77 6.87 14.47 -3.84
CA ALA A 77 5.95 14.99 -4.84
C ALA A 77 5.96 14.04 -6.05
N LEU A 78 4.79 13.57 -6.47
CA LEU A 78 4.64 12.53 -7.48
C LEU A 78 3.68 12.99 -8.57
N ILE A 79 4.07 12.81 -9.83
CA ILE A 79 3.20 13.01 -10.98
C ILE A 79 3.08 11.67 -11.71
N ASN A 80 1.88 11.15 -11.83
CA ASN A 80 1.62 9.97 -12.66
C ASN A 80 0.97 10.43 -13.98
N TRP A 81 1.72 10.34 -15.08
CA TRP A 81 1.28 10.86 -16.36
C TRP A 81 0.12 10.07 -16.98
N VAL A 82 -0.04 8.78 -16.64
CA VAL A 82 -1.24 8.01 -17.00
C VAL A 82 -2.48 8.65 -16.36
N GLU A 83 -2.38 9.06 -15.10
CA GLU A 83 -3.49 9.71 -14.42
C GLU A 83 -3.78 11.10 -14.99
N VAL A 84 -2.74 11.88 -15.26
CA VAL A 84 -2.88 13.25 -15.80
C VAL A 84 -3.36 13.23 -17.26
N ASN A 85 -2.72 12.40 -18.11
CA ASN A 85 -2.94 12.43 -19.55
C ASN A 85 -4.12 11.56 -19.99
N ASP A 86 -4.25 10.34 -19.45
CA ASP A 86 -5.25 9.37 -19.89
C ASP A 86 -6.55 9.51 -19.11
N LEU A 87 -6.46 9.62 -17.78
CA LEU A 87 -7.62 9.80 -16.90
C LEU A 87 -8.06 11.26 -16.75
N LYS A 88 -7.33 12.23 -17.35
CA LYS A 88 -7.60 13.67 -17.31
C LYS A 88 -7.67 14.26 -15.89
N LYS A 89 -7.00 13.63 -14.92
CA LYS A 89 -6.93 14.10 -13.53
C LYS A 89 -5.65 14.91 -13.33
N LYS A 90 -5.72 16.22 -13.58
CA LYS A 90 -4.59 17.15 -13.48
C LYS A 90 -4.19 17.41 -12.03
N LYS A 91 -3.58 16.43 -11.39
CA LYS A 91 -3.16 16.51 -9.99
C LYS A 91 -1.71 16.11 -9.78
N VAL A 92 -1.08 16.71 -8.78
CA VAL A 92 0.15 16.26 -8.16
C VAL A 92 -0.20 15.48 -6.91
N ARG A 93 0.42 14.32 -6.73
CA ARG A 93 0.30 13.51 -5.52
C ARG A 93 1.43 13.85 -4.56
N PHE A 94 1.20 13.69 -3.25
CA PHE A 94 2.28 13.61 -2.29
C PHE A 94 2.17 12.34 -1.45
N GLY A 95 3.33 11.80 -1.08
CA GLY A 95 3.45 10.63 -0.22
C GLY A 95 4.75 10.66 0.57
N TRP A 96 5.07 9.60 1.30
CA TRP A 96 6.24 9.56 2.19
C TRP A 96 6.35 10.85 3.02
N PHE A 97 5.21 11.31 3.52
CA PHE A 97 5.07 12.57 4.23
C PHE A 97 5.19 12.33 5.73
N ASP A 98 6.38 12.56 6.24
CA ASP A 98 6.71 12.42 7.66
C ASP A 98 7.41 13.68 8.17
N PHE A 99 7.04 14.15 9.36
CA PHE A 99 7.58 15.39 9.93
C PHE A 99 7.39 15.44 11.45
N ILE A 100 8.21 16.26 12.14
CA ILE A 100 8.05 16.56 13.56
C ILE A 100 6.83 17.46 13.77
N ASP A 101 6.31 17.54 15.01
CA ASP A 101 5.18 18.43 15.36
C ASP A 101 5.60 19.93 15.27
N ASN A 102 5.70 20.40 14.04
CA ASN A 102 5.98 21.80 13.71
C ASN A 102 5.26 22.16 12.41
N LYS A 103 4.26 23.05 12.52
CA LYS A 103 3.41 23.46 11.38
C LYS A 103 4.18 24.11 10.25
N GLU A 104 5.24 24.86 10.55
CA GLU A 104 6.05 25.47 9.51
C GLU A 104 6.86 24.41 8.72
N VAL A 105 7.29 23.33 9.35
CA VAL A 105 7.96 22.21 8.66
C VAL A 105 7.01 21.54 7.68
N SER A 106 5.82 21.15 8.13
CA SER A 106 4.83 20.51 7.27
C SER A 106 4.37 21.41 6.13
N LYS A 107 4.19 22.72 6.41
CA LYS A 107 3.84 23.73 5.40
C LYS A 107 4.94 23.88 4.35
N SER A 108 6.20 24.01 4.78
CA SER A 108 7.33 24.15 3.86
C SER A 108 7.46 22.94 2.92
N LEU A 109 7.28 21.73 3.43
CA LEU A 109 7.27 20.50 2.63
C LEU A 109 6.12 20.48 1.62
N LEU A 110 4.90 20.82 2.04
CA LEU A 110 3.73 20.87 1.15
C LEU A 110 3.88 21.95 0.08
N ASN A 111 4.54 23.07 0.38
CA ASN A 111 4.80 24.13 -0.59
C ASN A 111 5.69 23.65 -1.76
N GLU A 112 6.67 22.73 -1.50
CA GLU A 112 7.45 22.14 -2.60
C GLU A 112 6.56 21.30 -3.53
N VAL A 113 5.59 20.57 -2.98
CA VAL A 113 4.63 19.81 -3.80
C VAL A 113 3.75 20.73 -4.62
N ILE A 114 3.25 21.82 -4.03
CA ILE A 114 2.46 22.84 -4.73
C ILE A 114 3.28 23.45 -5.87
N LYS A 115 4.54 23.77 -5.61
CA LYS A 115 5.46 24.31 -6.63
C LYS A 115 5.60 23.33 -7.80
N ILE A 116 5.88 22.05 -7.53
CA ILE A 116 5.95 21.01 -8.58
C ILE A 116 4.63 20.91 -9.35
N GLY A 117 3.48 21.01 -8.68
CA GLY A 117 2.16 21.03 -9.31
C GLY A 117 2.02 22.22 -10.27
N ASN A 118 2.33 23.43 -9.82
CA ASN A 118 2.25 24.65 -10.62
C ASN A 118 3.20 24.60 -11.83
N ASP A 119 4.45 24.16 -11.63
CA ASP A 119 5.45 24.05 -12.70
C ASP A 119 5.04 23.07 -13.81
N ASN A 120 4.10 22.17 -13.52
CA ASN A 120 3.58 21.16 -14.48
C ASN A 120 2.10 21.43 -14.86
N ASN A 121 1.54 22.61 -14.55
CA ASN A 121 0.16 23.01 -14.86
C ASN A 121 -0.90 22.03 -14.30
N LEU A 122 -0.68 21.54 -13.07
CA LEU A 122 -1.61 20.67 -12.36
C LEU A 122 -2.53 21.50 -11.46
N GLU A 123 -3.80 21.11 -11.38
CA GLU A 123 -4.86 21.93 -10.80
C GLU A 123 -5.07 21.69 -9.31
N PHE A 124 -4.70 20.52 -8.79
CA PHE A 124 -4.89 20.18 -7.38
C PHE A 124 -3.84 19.19 -6.85
N ILE A 125 -3.76 19.13 -5.52
CA ILE A 125 -2.84 18.27 -4.77
C ILE A 125 -3.64 17.22 -4.00
N GLU A 126 -3.18 15.96 -4.04
CA GLU A 126 -3.80 14.85 -3.34
C GLU A 126 -2.76 14.01 -2.58
N GLY A 127 -3.08 13.63 -1.35
CA GLY A 127 -2.21 12.77 -0.55
C GLY A 127 -2.64 12.69 0.93
N PRO A 128 -1.89 11.93 1.73
CA PRO A 128 -0.71 11.14 1.34
C PRO A 128 -1.10 9.88 0.55
N VAL A 129 -0.49 9.68 -0.61
CA VAL A 129 -0.68 8.49 -1.46
C VAL A 129 0.61 8.19 -2.22
N GLY A 130 0.80 6.94 -2.65
CA GLY A 130 1.93 6.56 -3.50
C GLY A 130 1.67 6.79 -4.99
N PHE A 131 2.43 6.10 -5.83
CA PHE A 131 2.31 6.19 -7.30
C PHE A 131 0.99 5.63 -7.82
N SER A 132 0.43 4.63 -7.13
CA SER A 132 -0.82 3.96 -7.49
C SER A 132 -1.51 3.39 -6.25
N ASN A 133 -2.65 2.75 -6.45
CA ASN A 133 -3.37 2.02 -5.41
C ASN A 133 -2.68 0.74 -4.92
N MET A 134 -1.53 0.37 -5.51
CA MET A 134 -0.65 -0.70 -5.00
C MET A 134 0.29 -0.20 -3.90
N ASP A 135 0.37 1.09 -3.69
CA ASP A 135 1.13 1.72 -2.61
C ASP A 135 0.22 2.08 -1.43
N LYS A 136 0.84 2.36 -0.30
CA LYS A 136 0.12 2.81 0.90
C LYS A 136 -0.52 4.18 0.67
N ALA A 137 -1.72 4.36 1.21
CA ALA A 137 -2.50 5.59 1.05
C ALA A 137 -3.10 6.07 2.39
N GLY A 138 -3.33 7.36 2.49
CA GLY A 138 -4.00 8.03 3.60
C GLY A 138 -3.08 8.35 4.77
N MET A 139 -3.68 8.81 5.85
CA MET A 139 -3.04 9.02 7.15
C MET A 139 -3.92 8.42 8.23
N LEU A 140 -3.30 7.91 9.29
CA LEU A 140 -4.00 7.39 10.45
C LEU A 140 -4.67 8.54 11.20
N ILE A 141 -5.97 8.42 11.46
CA ILE A 141 -6.75 9.40 12.23
C ILE A 141 -7.37 8.79 13.49
N LYS A 142 -7.36 7.45 13.60
CA LYS A 142 -7.88 6.69 14.73
C LYS A 142 -7.15 5.36 14.84
N GLY A 143 -6.99 4.83 16.08
CA GLY A 143 -6.32 3.55 16.30
C GLY A 143 -4.80 3.67 16.45
N PHE A 144 -4.31 4.80 16.96
CA PHE A 144 -2.87 5.06 17.17
C PHE A 144 -2.22 4.05 18.14
N GLU A 145 -3.03 3.35 18.93
CA GLU A 145 -2.64 2.27 19.86
C GLU A 145 -2.56 0.89 19.16
N LYS A 146 -2.76 0.83 17.85
CA LYS A 146 -2.67 -0.40 17.06
C LYS A 146 -1.39 -0.40 16.21
N LYS A 147 -0.79 -1.59 16.04
CA LYS A 147 0.32 -1.74 15.09
C LYS A 147 -0.20 -1.64 13.67
N ASN A 148 0.49 -0.85 12.84
CA ASN A 148 0.18 -0.88 11.42
C ASN A 148 0.55 -2.23 10.80
N THR A 149 -0.14 -2.57 9.74
CA THR A 149 0.14 -3.75 8.92
C THR A 149 1.19 -3.44 7.84
N MET A 150 1.55 -4.44 7.05
CA MET A 150 2.47 -4.25 5.93
C MET A 150 1.91 -3.28 4.87
N ILE A 151 0.59 -3.14 4.81
CA ILE A 151 -0.13 -2.37 3.79
C ILE A 151 -0.71 -1.05 4.29
N THR A 152 -0.71 -0.80 5.60
CA THR A 152 -1.25 0.43 6.19
C THR A 152 -0.15 1.36 6.64
N LEU A 153 -0.47 2.66 6.73
CA LEU A 153 0.42 3.69 7.26
C LEU A 153 0.26 3.81 8.77
N TYR A 154 1.29 4.34 9.41
CA TYR A 154 1.26 4.84 10.78
C TYR A 154 1.86 6.25 10.79
N ASN A 155 1.25 7.14 11.53
CA ASN A 155 1.74 8.49 11.76
C ASN A 155 1.35 8.96 13.16
N HIS A 156 1.94 10.05 13.60
CA HIS A 156 1.55 10.71 14.84
C HIS A 156 0.18 11.39 14.74
N SER A 157 -0.49 11.59 15.88
CA SER A 157 -1.87 12.13 15.92
C SER A 157 -1.96 13.58 15.42
N TYR A 158 -0.91 14.37 15.53
CA TYR A 158 -0.90 15.78 15.09
C TYR A 158 -0.98 15.99 13.56
N TYR A 159 -0.80 14.91 12.77
CA TYR A 159 -0.81 15.03 11.28
C TYR A 159 -2.14 15.59 10.76
N GLN A 160 -3.25 15.10 11.27
CA GLN A 160 -4.57 15.58 10.86
C GLN A 160 -4.75 17.07 11.15
N ASP A 161 -4.33 17.54 12.33
CA ASP A 161 -4.44 18.94 12.74
C ASP A 161 -3.59 19.86 11.85
N HIS A 162 -2.41 19.38 11.40
CA HIS A 162 -1.59 20.12 10.45
C HIS A 162 -2.28 20.23 9.09
N MET A 163 -2.84 19.13 8.56
CA MET A 163 -3.55 19.17 7.28
C MET A 163 -4.74 20.13 7.31
N ILE A 164 -5.54 20.09 8.37
CA ILE A 164 -6.67 21.02 8.57
C ILE A 164 -6.17 22.46 8.66
N ALA A 165 -5.11 22.73 9.44
CA ALA A 165 -4.53 24.05 9.59
C ALA A 165 -3.97 24.63 8.28
N HIS A 166 -3.53 23.77 7.35
CA HIS A 166 -3.06 24.15 6.01
C HIS A 166 -4.19 24.23 4.97
N GLY A 167 -5.47 24.06 5.37
CA GLY A 167 -6.62 24.20 4.49
C GLY A 167 -6.95 22.97 3.65
N TYR A 168 -6.34 21.82 3.92
CA TYR A 168 -6.67 20.58 3.24
C TYR A 168 -8.01 20.02 3.71
N LYS A 169 -8.73 19.36 2.79
CA LYS A 169 -10.01 18.72 3.06
C LYS A 169 -9.89 17.22 2.91
N LYS A 170 -10.59 16.47 3.77
CA LYS A 170 -10.68 15.02 3.67
C LYS A 170 -11.41 14.62 2.38
N LEU A 171 -10.74 13.82 1.54
CA LEU A 171 -11.27 13.33 0.28
C LEU A 171 -11.97 11.99 0.43
N ALA A 172 -11.37 11.08 1.19
CA ALA A 172 -11.87 9.73 1.42
C ALA A 172 -11.51 9.25 2.83
N GLU A 173 -12.18 8.22 3.29
CA GLU A 173 -11.93 7.58 4.57
C GLU A 173 -12.01 6.06 4.39
N TRP A 174 -11.07 5.36 4.98
CA TRP A 174 -11.04 3.90 5.02
C TRP A 174 -11.09 3.43 6.45
N VAL A 175 -11.72 2.29 6.68
CA VAL A 175 -11.76 1.63 7.97
C VAL A 175 -11.09 0.26 7.87
N GLU A 176 -10.34 -0.09 8.91
CA GLU A 176 -9.74 -1.41 9.06
C GLU A 176 -10.43 -2.16 10.20
N TYR A 177 -10.82 -3.40 9.94
CA TYR A 177 -11.50 -4.25 10.92
C TYR A 177 -10.61 -5.42 11.31
N GLU A 178 -10.51 -5.69 12.60
CA GLU A 178 -9.98 -6.94 13.12
C GLU A 178 -11.13 -7.92 13.34
N LEU A 179 -11.14 -9.01 12.59
CA LEU A 179 -12.17 -10.04 12.67
C LEU A 179 -11.62 -11.26 13.38
N LYS A 180 -12.40 -11.85 14.27
CA LYS A 180 -12.17 -13.19 14.79
C LYS A 180 -12.71 -14.19 13.78
N ILE A 181 -11.85 -15.07 13.30
CA ILE A 181 -12.25 -16.15 12.40
C ILE A 181 -12.47 -17.39 13.24
N ALA A 182 -13.65 -17.99 13.14
CA ALA A 182 -13.96 -19.29 13.73
C ALA A 182 -13.19 -20.40 12.99
N ASN A 183 -13.04 -21.58 13.61
CA ASN A 183 -12.53 -22.74 12.89
C ASN A 183 -13.48 -23.09 11.74
N TYR A 184 -12.94 -23.69 10.68
CA TYR A 184 -13.76 -24.07 9.51
C TYR A 184 -14.93 -25.01 9.88
N GLU A 185 -14.69 -25.89 10.84
CA GLU A 185 -15.70 -26.83 11.38
C GLU A 185 -16.86 -26.11 12.04
N ASP A 186 -16.59 -24.96 12.66
CA ASP A 186 -17.61 -24.13 13.32
C ASP A 186 -18.33 -23.18 12.33
N SER A 187 -17.93 -23.19 11.04
CA SER A 187 -18.60 -22.39 10.03
C SER A 187 -20.07 -22.82 9.86
N PRO A 188 -21.02 -21.87 9.83
CA PRO A 188 -22.42 -22.22 9.66
C PRO A 188 -22.63 -23.07 8.41
N GLU A 189 -23.29 -24.22 8.56
CA GLU A 189 -23.59 -25.16 7.45
C GLU A 189 -24.30 -24.46 6.29
N LYS A 190 -25.10 -23.43 6.62
CA LYS A 190 -25.77 -22.57 5.65
C LYS A 190 -24.80 -21.87 4.70
N VAL A 191 -23.61 -21.43 5.18
CA VAL A 191 -22.59 -20.77 4.34
C VAL A 191 -21.97 -21.78 3.38
N LYS A 192 -21.67 -22.99 3.85
CA LYS A 192 -21.12 -24.08 3.03
C LYS A 192 -22.12 -24.46 1.93
N LYS A 193 -23.38 -24.72 2.30
CA LYS A 193 -24.46 -25.05 1.35
C LYS A 193 -24.69 -23.93 0.32
N PHE A 194 -24.61 -22.67 0.74
CA PHE A 194 -24.78 -21.53 -0.17
C PHE A 194 -23.60 -21.45 -1.17
N SER A 195 -22.37 -21.62 -0.72
CA SER A 195 -21.19 -21.69 -1.58
C SER A 195 -21.33 -22.79 -2.65
N ASP A 196 -21.72 -24.01 -2.24
CA ASP A 196 -21.93 -25.15 -3.15
C ASP A 196 -23.06 -24.89 -4.16
N LEU A 197 -24.13 -24.24 -3.73
CA LEU A 197 -25.23 -23.84 -4.61
C LEU A 197 -24.74 -22.88 -5.71
N ILE A 198 -23.95 -21.87 -5.34
CA ILE A 198 -23.39 -20.89 -6.28
C ILE A 198 -22.44 -21.54 -7.27
N LEU A 199 -21.53 -22.40 -6.78
CA LEU A 199 -20.63 -23.17 -7.63
C LEU A 199 -21.40 -23.97 -8.70
N LYS A 200 -22.44 -24.69 -8.30
CA LYS A 200 -23.29 -25.50 -9.21
C LYS A 200 -24.08 -24.61 -10.16
N ARG A 201 -24.73 -23.56 -9.65
CA ARG A 201 -25.62 -22.68 -10.43
C ARG A 201 -24.90 -22.00 -11.59
N TYR A 202 -23.67 -21.55 -11.35
CA TYR A 202 -22.89 -20.80 -12.34
C TYR A 202 -21.76 -21.63 -12.97
N LYS A 203 -21.72 -22.96 -12.72
CA LYS A 203 -20.72 -23.89 -13.21
C LYS A 203 -19.28 -23.44 -12.91
N LEU A 204 -19.08 -22.91 -11.69
CA LEU A 204 -17.79 -22.38 -11.26
C LEU A 204 -16.94 -23.49 -10.62
N LYS A 205 -15.61 -23.28 -10.67
CA LYS A 205 -14.62 -24.14 -10.03
C LYS A 205 -13.85 -23.35 -8.98
N LYS A 206 -13.72 -23.92 -7.78
CA LYS A 206 -12.87 -23.37 -6.72
C LYS A 206 -11.48 -23.97 -6.85
N LEU A 207 -10.46 -23.10 -6.97
CA LEU A 207 -9.06 -23.51 -7.04
C LEU A 207 -8.39 -23.35 -5.68
N ASN A 208 -7.66 -24.38 -5.28
CA ASN A 208 -6.82 -24.39 -4.10
C ASN A 208 -5.37 -24.65 -4.52
N PHE A 209 -4.45 -23.89 -3.97
CA PHE A 209 -3.05 -23.93 -4.33
C PHE A 209 -2.21 -24.47 -3.17
N THR A 210 -1.26 -25.33 -3.47
CA THR A 210 -0.27 -25.87 -2.53
C THR A 210 1.15 -25.39 -2.86
N LYS A 211 1.37 -24.94 -4.10
CA LYS A 211 2.65 -24.45 -4.61
C LYS A 211 2.47 -23.12 -5.34
N THR A 212 3.46 -22.24 -5.26
CA THR A 212 3.42 -20.90 -5.89
C THR A 212 3.31 -21.00 -7.41
N GLU A 213 3.92 -22.02 -8.03
CA GLU A 213 3.92 -22.24 -9.48
C GLU A 213 2.50 -22.46 -10.03
N GLN A 214 1.60 -23.00 -9.22
CA GLN A 214 0.19 -23.21 -9.59
C GLN A 214 -0.61 -21.90 -9.70
N ILE A 215 -0.12 -20.83 -9.05
CA ILE A 215 -0.78 -19.51 -9.05
C ILE A 215 -0.37 -18.69 -10.28
N VAL A 216 0.88 -18.89 -10.75
CA VAL A 216 1.49 -18.08 -11.81
C VAL A 216 0.59 -17.90 -13.03
N PRO A 217 -0.10 -18.93 -13.55
CA PRO A 217 -1.00 -18.80 -14.71
C PRO A 217 -2.17 -17.84 -14.50
N TYR A 218 -2.57 -17.60 -13.26
CA TYR A 218 -3.71 -16.76 -12.93
C TYR A 218 -3.30 -15.32 -12.54
N VAL A 219 -2.00 -15.04 -12.37
CA VAL A 219 -1.55 -13.73 -11.87
C VAL A 219 -1.91 -12.59 -12.82
N ASP A 220 -1.73 -12.79 -14.13
CA ASP A 220 -2.08 -11.77 -15.13
C ASP A 220 -3.59 -11.51 -15.15
N GLN A 221 -4.39 -12.56 -15.03
CA GLN A 221 -5.84 -12.45 -14.90
C GLN A 221 -6.25 -11.72 -13.60
N MET A 222 -5.52 -11.92 -12.49
CA MET A 222 -5.75 -11.18 -11.24
C MET A 222 -5.49 -9.68 -11.44
N PHE A 223 -4.38 -9.30 -12.09
CA PHE A 223 -4.09 -7.88 -12.37
C PHE A 223 -5.12 -7.26 -13.31
N TYR A 224 -5.53 -7.98 -14.36
CA TYR A 224 -6.61 -7.54 -15.23
C TYR A 224 -7.93 -7.33 -14.45
N LEU A 225 -8.29 -8.28 -13.60
CA LEU A 225 -9.50 -8.20 -12.78
C LEU A 225 -9.43 -7.08 -11.76
N LEU A 226 -8.27 -6.81 -11.15
CA LEU A 226 -8.06 -5.63 -10.30
C LEU A 226 -8.33 -4.34 -11.08
N GLY A 227 -7.79 -4.22 -12.30
CA GLY A 227 -8.05 -3.06 -13.15
C GLY A 227 -9.55 -2.82 -13.40
N LYS A 228 -10.34 -3.89 -13.58
CA LYS A 228 -11.79 -3.80 -13.82
C LYS A 228 -12.62 -3.54 -12.57
N THR A 229 -12.14 -3.94 -11.40
CA THR A 229 -12.90 -3.85 -10.15
C THR A 229 -12.54 -2.62 -9.33
N TYR A 230 -11.34 -2.07 -9.52
CA TYR A 230 -10.79 -0.95 -8.75
C TYR A 230 -10.83 0.38 -9.50
N ASP A 231 -11.32 0.40 -10.74
CA ASP A 231 -11.37 1.60 -11.60
C ASP A 231 -12.15 2.77 -10.98
N LYS A 232 -13.09 2.47 -10.09
CA LYS A 232 -13.91 3.47 -9.37
C LYS A 232 -13.29 3.95 -8.06
N LEU A 233 -12.17 3.35 -7.63
CA LEU A 233 -11.51 3.79 -6.40
C LEU A 233 -10.83 5.15 -6.62
N GLN A 234 -10.89 6.01 -5.57
CA GLN A 234 -10.42 7.38 -5.64
C GLN A 234 -8.96 7.52 -6.09
N THR A 235 -8.09 6.65 -5.57
CA THR A 235 -6.64 6.68 -5.84
C THR A 235 -6.22 5.75 -6.98
N PHE A 236 -7.18 5.18 -7.72
CA PHE A 236 -6.89 4.19 -8.76
C PHE A 236 -6.09 4.80 -9.91
N VAL A 237 -5.05 4.07 -10.30
CA VAL A 237 -4.29 4.25 -11.53
C VAL A 237 -4.15 2.89 -12.20
N PRO A 238 -4.48 2.74 -13.49
CA PRO A 238 -4.34 1.48 -14.20
C PRO A 238 -2.90 0.96 -14.14
N ILE A 239 -2.73 -0.30 -13.73
CA ILE A 239 -1.44 -0.97 -13.76
C ILE A 239 -1.09 -1.25 -15.22
N GLN A 240 0.10 -0.82 -15.62
CA GLN A 240 0.58 -1.03 -16.97
C GLN A 240 1.24 -2.41 -17.08
N ASP A 241 1.17 -3.05 -18.25
CA ASP A 241 1.71 -4.42 -18.46
C ASP A 241 3.16 -4.55 -18.03
N TYR A 242 4.00 -3.54 -18.32
CA TYR A 242 5.40 -3.53 -17.92
C TYR A 242 5.64 -3.45 -16.39
N GLN A 243 4.60 -3.16 -15.60
CA GLN A 243 4.67 -3.15 -14.13
C GLN A 243 4.30 -4.51 -13.53
N ILE A 244 3.59 -5.36 -14.27
CA ILE A 244 3.07 -6.63 -13.76
C ILE A 244 4.21 -7.54 -13.28
N ASP A 245 5.26 -7.71 -14.08
CA ASP A 245 6.41 -8.54 -13.69
C ASP A 245 7.15 -7.99 -12.48
N TYR A 246 7.26 -6.67 -12.37
CA TYR A 246 7.82 -6.03 -11.17
C TYR A 246 7.00 -6.35 -9.92
N TYR A 247 5.67 -6.27 -10.01
CA TYR A 247 4.80 -6.60 -8.88
C TYR A 247 4.80 -8.11 -8.58
N LYS A 248 4.84 -8.99 -9.59
CA LYS A 248 5.03 -10.43 -9.41
C LYS A 248 6.28 -10.71 -8.57
N ASN A 249 7.43 -10.18 -8.99
CA ASN A 249 8.70 -10.38 -8.30
C ASN A 249 8.71 -9.80 -6.88
N ARG A 250 8.02 -8.68 -6.67
CA ARG A 250 7.94 -8.01 -5.38
C ARG A 250 7.07 -8.74 -4.38
N PHE A 251 5.92 -9.25 -4.79
CA PHE A 251 4.89 -9.75 -3.87
C PHE A 251 4.86 -11.28 -3.75
N LEU A 252 5.12 -12.04 -4.82
CA LEU A 252 5.00 -13.51 -4.79
C LEU A 252 5.88 -14.17 -3.71
N LYS A 253 7.03 -13.59 -3.39
CA LYS A 253 7.92 -14.11 -2.33
C LYS A 253 7.30 -14.12 -0.93
N TYR A 254 6.33 -13.25 -0.68
CA TYR A 254 5.61 -13.16 0.62
C TYR A 254 4.36 -14.02 0.66
N ILE A 255 3.88 -14.45 -0.48
CA ILE A 255 2.64 -15.20 -0.60
C ILE A 255 2.85 -16.64 -0.11
N ASN A 256 1.91 -17.11 0.72
CA ASN A 256 1.74 -18.53 1.00
C ASN A 256 0.57 -19.01 0.13
N PRO A 257 0.79 -20.00 -0.78
CA PRO A 257 -0.23 -20.46 -1.73
C PRO A 257 -1.56 -20.84 -1.09
N GLY A 258 -1.51 -21.48 0.09
CA GLY A 258 -2.71 -21.87 0.82
C GLY A 258 -3.63 -20.71 1.24
N PHE A 259 -3.11 -19.48 1.23
CA PHE A 259 -3.86 -18.28 1.56
C PHE A 259 -4.44 -17.54 0.33
N ILE A 260 -4.27 -18.12 -0.86
CA ILE A 260 -4.90 -17.60 -2.09
C ILE A 260 -6.07 -18.49 -2.47
N LYS A 261 -7.19 -17.86 -2.78
CA LYS A 261 -8.37 -18.52 -3.33
C LYS A 261 -8.68 -17.91 -4.69
N CYS A 262 -8.93 -18.78 -5.66
CA CYS A 262 -9.42 -18.40 -6.98
C CYS A 262 -10.68 -19.16 -7.31
N VAL A 263 -11.52 -18.53 -8.11
CA VAL A 263 -12.73 -19.11 -8.69
C VAL A 263 -12.68 -18.88 -10.19
N THR A 264 -12.80 -19.94 -10.98
CA THR A 264 -12.86 -19.86 -12.44
C THR A 264 -14.21 -20.33 -12.96
N ASP A 265 -14.53 -19.96 -14.19
CA ASP A 265 -15.69 -20.47 -14.92
C ASP A 265 -15.35 -21.78 -15.67
N GLU A 266 -16.27 -22.26 -16.50
CA GLU A 266 -16.10 -23.48 -17.30
C GLU A 266 -15.00 -23.40 -18.36
N ASN A 267 -14.61 -22.16 -18.77
CA ASN A 267 -13.53 -21.87 -19.71
C ASN A 267 -12.18 -21.67 -19.03
N ASP A 268 -12.08 -21.92 -17.72
CA ASP A 268 -10.91 -21.67 -16.88
C ASP A 268 -10.51 -20.18 -16.77
N GLU A 269 -11.45 -19.28 -17.05
CA GLU A 269 -11.26 -17.84 -16.87
C GLU A 269 -11.54 -17.43 -15.42
N LEU A 270 -10.70 -16.52 -14.88
CA LEU A 270 -10.81 -16.05 -13.52
C LEU A 270 -12.07 -15.20 -13.30
N VAL A 271 -12.95 -15.69 -12.45
CA VAL A 271 -14.19 -15.02 -12.02
C VAL A 271 -13.99 -14.22 -10.73
N ALA A 272 -13.24 -14.78 -9.79
CA ALA A 272 -12.96 -14.11 -8.53
C ALA A 272 -11.67 -14.62 -7.90
N PHE A 273 -11.04 -13.76 -7.11
CA PHE A 273 -9.91 -14.15 -6.29
C PHE A 273 -9.90 -13.41 -4.96
N ALA A 274 -9.24 -14.01 -3.97
CA ALA A 274 -8.87 -13.38 -2.71
C ALA A 274 -7.42 -13.74 -2.38
N ILE A 275 -6.63 -12.71 -2.07
CA ILE A 275 -5.27 -12.85 -1.57
C ILE A 275 -5.28 -12.44 -0.11
N THR A 276 -5.04 -13.40 0.76
CA THR A 276 -4.74 -13.18 2.16
C THR A 276 -3.26 -13.44 2.40
N MET A 277 -2.71 -12.82 3.42
CA MET A 277 -1.32 -13.00 3.80
C MET A 277 -1.20 -13.18 5.30
N PRO A 278 -0.31 -14.05 5.78
CA PRO A 278 0.05 -14.08 7.19
C PRO A 278 0.51 -12.69 7.64
N SER A 279 0.19 -12.30 8.86
CA SER A 279 0.63 -11.01 9.38
C SER A 279 2.13 -10.98 9.62
N PHE A 280 2.83 -10.11 8.92
CA PHE A 280 4.27 -9.87 9.13
C PHE A 280 4.57 -8.80 10.17
N SER A 281 3.57 -8.11 10.73
CA SER A 281 3.76 -6.93 11.57
C SER A 281 4.71 -7.17 12.76
N ASN A 282 4.60 -8.30 13.44
CA ASN A 282 5.49 -8.63 14.56
C ASN A 282 6.94 -8.93 14.12
N ALA A 283 7.12 -9.62 12.99
CA ALA A 283 8.43 -9.90 12.44
C ALA A 283 9.09 -8.62 11.93
N LEU A 284 8.36 -7.81 11.16
CA LEU A 284 8.82 -6.51 10.64
C LEU A 284 9.19 -5.54 11.77
N LYS A 285 8.39 -5.48 12.83
CA LYS A 285 8.71 -4.68 14.02
C LYS A 285 10.05 -5.07 14.64
N LYS A 286 10.32 -6.39 14.75
CA LYS A 286 11.57 -6.91 15.36
C LYS A 286 12.79 -6.68 14.46
N ILE A 287 12.65 -6.73 13.14
CA ILE A 287 13.78 -6.51 12.22
C ILE A 287 14.06 -5.02 11.97
N ASN A 288 13.10 -4.16 12.30
CA ASN A 288 13.21 -2.70 12.16
C ASN A 288 13.82 -2.27 10.81
N GLY A 289 13.28 -2.85 9.73
CA GLY A 289 13.66 -2.55 8.35
C GLY A 289 14.93 -3.23 7.82
N LYS A 290 15.74 -3.87 8.67
CA LYS A 290 17.00 -4.54 8.27
C LYS A 290 16.78 -6.06 8.20
N VAL A 291 16.90 -6.63 7.00
CA VAL A 291 16.74 -8.08 6.78
C VAL A 291 18.12 -8.74 6.76
N ASP A 292 18.66 -9.03 7.95
CA ASP A 292 19.81 -9.90 8.16
C ASP A 292 19.41 -11.39 8.15
N PHE A 293 20.34 -12.28 8.50
CA PHE A 293 20.06 -13.73 8.56
C PHE A 293 18.93 -14.07 9.54
N LEU A 294 18.96 -13.51 10.76
CA LEU A 294 17.89 -13.72 11.76
C LEU A 294 16.57 -13.09 11.32
N GLY A 295 16.63 -11.95 10.64
CA GLY A 295 15.48 -11.30 10.02
C GLY A 295 14.80 -12.18 8.99
N LYS A 296 15.58 -12.85 8.12
CA LYS A 296 15.05 -13.82 7.15
C LYS A 296 14.33 -14.98 7.84
N LEU A 297 14.93 -15.53 8.89
CA LEU A 297 14.30 -16.61 9.68
C LEU A 297 12.99 -16.16 10.34
N ARG A 298 12.94 -14.94 10.88
CA ARG A 298 11.72 -14.35 11.47
C ARG A 298 10.62 -14.16 10.43
N LEU A 299 10.96 -13.69 9.24
CA LEU A 299 9.99 -13.53 8.15
C LEU A 299 9.48 -14.89 7.65
N LEU A 300 10.37 -15.87 7.51
CA LEU A 300 9.99 -17.23 7.13
C LEU A 300 9.08 -17.89 8.18
N HIS A 301 9.39 -17.70 9.45
CA HIS A 301 8.54 -18.17 10.55
C HIS A 301 7.16 -17.48 10.49
N ALA A 302 7.11 -16.15 10.31
CA ALA A 302 5.85 -15.42 10.21
C ALA A 302 5.02 -15.85 8.97
N LYS A 303 5.66 -16.23 7.87
CA LYS A 303 5.00 -16.74 6.67
C LYS A 303 4.28 -18.07 6.91
N ASN A 304 4.85 -18.96 7.72
CA ASN A 304 4.38 -20.33 7.86
C ASN A 304 3.64 -20.61 9.18
N PHE A 305 3.94 -19.84 10.24
CA PHE A 305 3.41 -20.05 11.59
C PHE A 305 2.84 -18.76 12.13
N ASN A 306 1.60 -18.44 11.80
CA ASN A 306 0.94 -17.23 12.24
C ASN A 306 -0.56 -17.46 12.49
N HIS A 307 -1.08 -16.88 13.56
CA HIS A 307 -2.49 -16.94 13.92
C HIS A 307 -3.28 -15.70 13.45
N LYS A 308 -2.60 -14.75 12.77
CA LYS A 308 -3.21 -13.55 12.21
C LYS A 308 -2.91 -13.47 10.72
N GLY A 309 -3.91 -13.11 9.94
CA GLY A 309 -3.78 -12.83 8.52
C GLY A 309 -4.35 -11.46 8.18
N SER A 310 -3.97 -10.93 7.04
CA SER A 310 -4.55 -9.73 6.45
C SER A 310 -5.19 -10.10 5.11
N LEU A 311 -6.44 -9.74 4.89
CA LEU A 311 -7.04 -9.76 3.56
C LEU A 311 -6.41 -8.61 2.77
N TYR A 312 -5.67 -8.95 1.74
CA TYR A 312 -4.83 -8.00 1.01
C TYR A 312 -5.52 -7.48 -0.23
N LEU A 313 -5.96 -8.36 -1.10
CA LEU A 313 -6.67 -8.03 -2.33
C LEU A 313 -7.84 -8.99 -2.51
N ILE A 314 -8.93 -8.46 -3.03
CA ILE A 314 -10.10 -9.24 -3.43
C ILE A 314 -10.67 -8.63 -4.71
N GLY A 315 -11.03 -9.47 -5.67
CA GLY A 315 -11.69 -9.05 -6.89
C GLY A 315 -12.78 -10.04 -7.30
N VAL A 316 -13.90 -9.52 -7.79
CA VAL A 316 -14.97 -10.30 -8.39
C VAL A 316 -15.32 -9.67 -9.72
N ARG A 317 -15.29 -10.45 -10.80
CA ARG A 317 -15.60 -10.02 -12.16
C ARG A 317 -16.96 -9.31 -12.19
N PRO A 318 -17.08 -8.14 -12.85
CA PRO A 318 -18.28 -7.29 -12.77
C PRO A 318 -19.59 -8.03 -13.06
N ASP A 319 -19.58 -8.95 -14.04
CA ASP A 319 -20.74 -9.76 -14.40
C ASP A 319 -21.14 -10.82 -13.33
N PHE A 320 -20.25 -11.09 -12.37
CA PHE A 320 -20.49 -12.00 -11.23
C PHE A 320 -20.66 -11.27 -9.89
N GLN A 321 -20.56 -9.94 -9.87
CA GLN A 321 -20.89 -9.17 -8.67
C GLN A 321 -22.37 -9.35 -8.30
N ASN A 322 -22.67 -9.28 -7.00
CA ASN A 322 -24.00 -9.50 -6.43
C ASN A 322 -24.62 -10.90 -6.67
N LYS A 323 -23.85 -11.87 -7.22
CA LYS A 323 -24.27 -13.25 -7.43
C LYS A 323 -23.84 -14.22 -6.31
N GLY A 324 -23.32 -13.70 -5.19
CA GLY A 324 -22.91 -14.50 -4.04
C GLY A 324 -21.56 -15.21 -4.19
N VAL A 325 -20.79 -14.95 -5.25
CA VAL A 325 -19.48 -15.59 -5.52
C VAL A 325 -18.49 -15.35 -4.39
N ILE A 326 -18.61 -14.24 -3.69
CA ILE A 326 -17.74 -13.91 -2.54
C ILE A 326 -17.83 -14.97 -1.43
N ALA A 327 -18.98 -15.65 -1.27
CA ALA A 327 -19.13 -16.74 -0.30
C ALA A 327 -18.24 -17.93 -0.61
N ILE A 328 -17.88 -18.15 -1.88
CA ILE A 328 -16.97 -19.23 -2.29
C ILE A 328 -15.55 -18.91 -1.81
N LEU A 329 -15.15 -17.64 -1.85
CA LEU A 329 -13.80 -17.23 -1.45
C LEU A 329 -13.57 -17.35 0.06
N PHE A 330 -14.62 -17.23 0.85
CA PHE A 330 -14.58 -17.30 2.32
C PHE A 330 -14.99 -18.66 2.90
N ASN A 331 -15.26 -19.64 2.03
CA ASN A 331 -15.54 -21.02 2.39
C ASN A 331 -14.24 -21.91 2.11
#